data_766186a779df100443162d79aabb5396
#
_entry.id   766186a779df100443162d79aabb5396
#
_cell.length_a   1.000
_cell.length_b   1.000
_cell.length_c   1.000
_cell.angle_alpha   90.00
_cell.angle_beta   90.00
_cell.angle_gamma   90.00
#
_symmetry.space_group_name_H-M   'P 1'
#
loop_
_entity.id
_entity.type
_entity.pdbx_description
1 polymer ?
#
loop_
_entity_poly.entity_id
_entity_poly.type
_entity_poly.pdbx_seq_one_letter_code
_entity_poly.pdbx_strand_id
1 'polypeptide(L)'
;QMIHTSPQLLRNSRTLQQAIQGTFDVEIDVEYTHIGELVDRIDDKVLDNYFRNVWQGEMKKYKYSGLALIDEINGLKPRKVLDIGCGYHEFKGKIDNIVGIDPYNDAADIHVKLLDHHPDEKYDATIALGSINFGSTDKIYAELEHAVSLCNPGAVMFFRANPGLPHDKSESNWIYFYPWDS
;
A
#
# COMPACT_ATOMS: atom_id res chain seq x y z
N GLN A 1 -5.34 9.54 17.27
CA GLN A 1 -5.87 9.51 18.66
C GLN A 1 -7.21 8.76 18.81
N MET A 2 -8.01 8.61 17.74
CA MET A 2 -9.26 7.82 17.77
C MET A 2 -9.04 6.30 17.77
N ILE A 3 -7.91 5.84 17.30
CA ILE A 3 -7.56 4.41 17.15
C ILE A 3 -7.46 3.66 18.48
N HIS A 4 -7.23 4.38 19.58
CA HIS A 4 -7.18 3.79 20.93
C HIS A 4 -8.52 3.83 21.69
N THR A 5 -9.61 4.17 21.00
CA THR A 5 -10.93 4.20 21.62
C THR A 5 -11.40 2.77 21.88
N SER A 6 -11.80 2.47 23.11
CA SER A 6 -12.29 1.12 23.40
C SER A 6 -13.53 0.79 22.55
N PRO A 7 -13.72 -0.47 22.11
CA PRO A 7 -14.91 -0.89 21.37
C PRO A 7 -16.23 -0.52 22.04
N GLN A 8 -16.24 -0.52 23.38
CA GLN A 8 -17.39 -0.10 24.17
C GLN A 8 -17.73 1.38 24.03
N LEU A 9 -16.71 2.24 23.94
CA LEU A 9 -16.92 3.68 23.77
C LEU A 9 -17.50 4.00 22.40
N LEU A 10 -17.06 3.30 21.37
CA LEU A 10 -17.62 3.40 20.02
C LEU A 10 -19.08 2.93 19.99
N ARG A 11 -19.39 1.80 20.62
CA ARG A 11 -20.76 1.25 20.71
C ARG A 11 -21.71 2.18 21.44
N ASN A 12 -21.25 2.89 22.45
CA ASN A 12 -22.08 3.72 23.33
C ASN A 12 -22.20 5.18 22.87
N SER A 13 -21.45 5.60 21.85
CA SER A 13 -21.44 7.00 21.42
C SER A 13 -21.94 7.16 19.98
N ARG A 14 -23.23 7.47 19.83
CA ARG A 14 -23.80 7.84 18.52
C ARG A 14 -23.09 9.02 17.87
N THR A 15 -22.65 9.98 18.66
CA THR A 15 -21.92 11.17 18.16
C THR A 15 -20.59 10.77 17.57
N LEU A 16 -19.86 9.85 18.20
CA LEU A 16 -18.57 9.36 17.70
C LEU A 16 -18.76 8.53 16.41
N GLN A 17 -19.78 7.67 16.37
CA GLN A 17 -20.13 6.91 15.16
C GLN A 17 -20.44 7.84 13.99
N GLN A 18 -21.30 8.84 14.20
CA GLN A 18 -21.67 9.82 13.18
C GLN A 18 -20.48 10.65 12.72
N ALA A 19 -19.58 11.02 13.63
CA ALA A 19 -18.37 11.75 13.29
C ALA A 19 -17.42 10.91 12.41
N ILE A 20 -17.24 9.63 12.74
CA ILE A 20 -16.41 8.70 11.95
C ILE A 20 -17.05 8.46 10.58
N GLN A 21 -18.33 8.14 10.53
CA GLN A 21 -19.09 7.92 9.29
C GLN A 21 -19.04 9.15 8.38
N GLY A 22 -19.27 10.34 8.94
CA GLY A 22 -19.28 11.59 8.16
C GLY A 22 -17.91 12.06 7.72
N THR A 23 -16.85 11.74 8.48
CA THR A 23 -15.48 12.16 8.14
C THR A 23 -14.83 11.24 7.13
N PHE A 24 -15.05 9.94 7.24
CA PHE A 24 -14.34 8.92 6.46
C PHE A 24 -15.20 8.21 5.44
N ASP A 25 -16.51 8.54 5.36
CA ASP A 25 -17.48 7.86 4.49
C ASP A 25 -17.45 6.33 4.67
N VAL A 26 -17.41 5.88 5.92
CA VAL A 26 -17.34 4.47 6.31
C VAL A 26 -18.62 4.09 7.03
N GLU A 27 -19.29 3.05 6.55
CA GLU A 27 -20.45 2.49 7.24
C GLU A 27 -19.98 1.71 8.48
N ILE A 28 -20.54 2.04 9.65
CA ILE A 28 -20.24 1.38 10.92
C ILE A 28 -21.44 0.55 11.35
N ASP A 29 -21.30 -0.76 11.31
CA ASP A 29 -22.18 -1.69 12.01
C ASP A 29 -21.56 -2.03 13.37
N VAL A 30 -22.09 -1.41 14.42
CA VAL A 30 -21.48 -1.45 15.77
C VAL A 30 -21.70 -2.80 16.45
N GLU A 31 -22.61 -3.64 15.97
CA GLU A 31 -22.85 -4.96 16.57
C GLU A 31 -21.81 -6.00 16.15
N TYR A 32 -21.25 -5.85 14.93
CA TYR A 32 -20.39 -6.87 14.31
C TYR A 32 -18.98 -6.38 13.93
N THR A 33 -18.74 -5.06 13.93
CA THR A 33 -17.46 -4.53 13.50
C THR A 33 -16.41 -4.66 14.61
N HIS A 34 -15.41 -5.47 14.38
CA HIS A 34 -14.19 -5.45 15.18
C HIS A 34 -13.46 -4.13 14.95
N ILE A 35 -12.84 -3.58 16.01
CA ILE A 35 -12.15 -2.30 15.91
C ILE A 35 -11.03 -2.32 14.87
N GLY A 36 -10.39 -3.46 14.67
CA GLY A 36 -9.37 -3.66 13.63
C GLY A 36 -9.94 -3.45 12.22
N GLU A 37 -11.09 -4.02 11.91
CA GLU A 37 -11.75 -3.84 10.61
C GLU A 37 -12.15 -2.39 10.36
N LEU A 38 -12.61 -1.68 11.42
CA LEU A 38 -12.92 -0.27 11.30
C LEU A 38 -11.68 0.57 11.02
N VAL A 39 -10.56 0.27 11.69
CA VAL A 39 -9.28 0.94 11.47
C VAL A 39 -8.84 0.70 10.03
N ASP A 40 -8.86 -0.52 9.53
CA ASP A 40 -8.43 -0.85 8.17
C ASP A 40 -9.32 -0.15 7.11
N ARG A 41 -10.65 -0.06 7.35
CA ARG A 41 -11.55 0.70 6.46
C ARG A 41 -11.27 2.19 6.45
N ILE A 42 -10.95 2.78 7.61
CA ILE A 42 -10.57 4.19 7.72
C ILE A 42 -9.23 4.41 7.01
N ASP A 43 -8.25 3.56 7.26
CA ASP A 43 -6.94 3.65 6.63
C ASP A 43 -7.04 3.54 5.10
N ASP A 44 -7.84 2.62 4.59
CA ASP A 44 -8.08 2.50 3.14
C ASP A 44 -8.67 3.77 2.54
N LYS A 45 -9.64 4.41 3.21
CA LYS A 45 -10.22 5.68 2.73
C LYS A 45 -9.23 6.83 2.79
N VAL A 46 -8.42 6.91 3.85
CA VAL A 46 -7.36 7.91 3.99
C VAL A 46 -6.29 7.73 2.91
N LEU A 47 -5.85 6.50 2.66
CA LEU A 47 -4.88 6.16 1.63
C LEU A 47 -5.43 6.45 0.22
N ASP A 48 -6.68 6.06 -0.05
CA ASP A 48 -7.34 6.33 -1.34
C ASP A 48 -7.37 7.84 -1.62
N ASN A 49 -7.74 8.65 -0.63
CA ASN A 49 -7.75 10.10 -0.79
C ASN A 49 -6.34 10.68 -1.00
N TYR A 50 -5.38 10.21 -0.21
CA TYR A 50 -4.00 10.69 -0.30
C TYR A 50 -3.39 10.39 -1.66
N PHE A 51 -3.41 9.15 -2.10
CA PHE A 51 -2.78 8.75 -3.35
C PHE A 51 -3.47 9.32 -4.59
N ARG A 52 -4.79 9.53 -4.55
CA ARG A 52 -5.52 10.15 -5.66
C ARG A 52 -5.31 11.66 -5.76
N ASN A 53 -5.28 12.36 -4.63
CA ASN A 53 -5.44 13.81 -4.62
C ASN A 53 -4.21 14.58 -4.12
N VAL A 54 -3.37 13.95 -3.28
CA VAL A 54 -2.24 14.63 -2.63
C VAL A 54 -0.91 14.16 -3.23
N TRP A 55 -0.62 12.87 -3.13
CA TRP A 55 0.67 12.31 -3.55
C TRP A 55 1.00 12.57 -5.02
N GLN A 56 0.02 12.50 -5.91
CA GLN A 56 0.21 12.78 -7.34
C GLN A 56 0.71 14.21 -7.61
N GLY A 57 0.36 15.18 -6.75
CA GLY A 57 0.84 16.55 -6.87
C GLY A 57 2.33 16.70 -6.51
N GLU A 58 2.86 15.84 -5.65
CA GLU A 58 4.21 15.95 -5.12
C GLU A 58 5.29 15.28 -5.98
N MET A 59 4.90 14.36 -6.85
CA MET A 59 5.82 13.56 -7.66
C MET A 59 6.78 14.38 -8.54
N LYS A 60 6.44 15.58 -8.93
CA LYS A 60 7.36 16.46 -9.68
C LYS A 60 8.64 16.80 -8.90
N LYS A 61 8.64 16.61 -7.58
CA LYS A 61 9.76 16.85 -6.68
C LYS A 61 10.48 15.56 -6.25
N TYR A 62 9.89 14.40 -6.53
CA TYR A 62 10.39 13.11 -6.04
C TYR A 62 11.57 12.63 -6.87
N LYS A 63 12.70 12.38 -6.19
CA LYS A 63 13.85 11.71 -6.80
C LYS A 63 13.71 10.20 -6.61
N TYR A 64 13.45 9.50 -7.70
CA TYR A 64 13.25 8.07 -7.67
C TYR A 64 14.56 7.30 -7.48
N SER A 65 14.82 6.82 -6.26
CA SER A 65 16.05 6.08 -5.91
C SER A 65 16.05 4.64 -6.41
N GLY A 66 14.91 4.08 -6.78
CA GLY A 66 14.77 2.69 -7.25
C GLY A 66 15.50 2.39 -8.56
N LEU A 67 15.84 3.42 -9.35
CA LEU A 67 16.55 3.23 -10.62
C LEU A 67 17.92 2.52 -10.46
N ALA A 68 18.51 2.55 -9.27
CA ALA A 68 19.74 1.81 -8.96
C ALA A 68 19.58 0.28 -9.04
N LEU A 69 18.34 -0.24 -8.99
CA LEU A 69 18.06 -1.67 -9.05
C LEU A 69 17.96 -2.23 -10.48
N ILE A 70 17.93 -1.39 -11.50
CA ILE A 70 17.66 -1.79 -12.90
C ILE A 70 18.66 -2.85 -13.37
N ASP A 71 19.95 -2.58 -13.19
CA ASP A 71 21.01 -3.49 -13.65
C ASP A 71 20.99 -4.82 -12.89
N GLU A 72 20.69 -4.78 -11.60
CA GLU A 72 20.58 -5.97 -10.77
C GLU A 72 19.40 -6.84 -11.20
N ILE A 73 18.23 -6.23 -11.39
CA ILE A 73 17.02 -6.95 -11.82
C ILE A 73 17.19 -7.53 -13.22
N ASN A 74 17.69 -6.75 -14.17
CA ASN A 74 17.94 -7.23 -15.54
C ASN A 74 19.03 -8.31 -15.57
N GLY A 75 20.01 -8.24 -14.66
CA GLY A 75 21.04 -9.27 -14.49
C GLY A 75 20.49 -10.65 -14.09
N LEU A 76 19.35 -10.69 -13.41
CA LEU A 76 18.65 -11.94 -13.07
C LEU A 76 17.95 -12.58 -14.29
N LYS A 77 17.77 -11.84 -15.38
CA LYS A 77 17.06 -12.28 -16.60
C LYS A 77 15.67 -12.85 -16.31
N PRO A 78 14.82 -12.16 -15.56
CA PRO A 78 13.51 -12.64 -15.19
C PRO A 78 12.61 -12.72 -16.43
N ARG A 79 11.77 -13.77 -16.51
CA ARG A 79 10.77 -13.89 -17.57
C ARG A 79 9.60 -12.94 -17.35
N LYS A 80 9.30 -12.62 -16.08
CA LYS A 80 8.20 -11.73 -15.70
C LYS A 80 8.53 -11.04 -14.38
N VAL A 81 8.37 -9.72 -14.35
CA VAL A 81 8.62 -8.88 -13.16
C VAL A 81 7.34 -8.16 -12.78
N LEU A 82 7.03 -8.12 -11.48
CA LEU A 82 5.92 -7.34 -10.92
C LEU A 82 6.43 -6.13 -10.17
N ASP A 83 5.95 -4.95 -10.51
CA ASP A 83 6.14 -3.70 -9.76
C ASP A 83 4.87 -3.38 -8.97
N ILE A 84 4.92 -3.60 -7.65
CA ILE A 84 3.80 -3.45 -6.73
C ILE A 84 3.71 -2.00 -6.26
N GLY A 85 2.60 -1.32 -6.57
CA GLY A 85 2.45 0.10 -6.31
C GLY A 85 3.43 0.91 -7.16
N CYS A 86 3.40 0.68 -8.47
CA CYS A 86 4.39 1.19 -9.42
C CYS A 86 4.39 2.73 -9.56
N GLY A 87 3.36 3.41 -9.05
CA GLY A 87 3.23 4.85 -9.19
C GLY A 87 3.29 5.27 -10.65
N TYR A 88 4.23 6.16 -11.00
CA TYR A 88 4.42 6.60 -12.39
C TYR A 88 5.13 5.57 -13.28
N HIS A 89 5.30 4.36 -12.80
CA HIS A 89 5.90 3.25 -13.54
C HIS A 89 7.29 3.58 -14.13
N GLU A 90 8.16 4.10 -13.28
CA GLU A 90 9.50 4.58 -13.65
C GLU A 90 10.42 3.48 -14.21
N PHE A 91 10.11 2.22 -13.94
CA PHE A 91 10.84 1.08 -14.47
C PHE A 91 10.39 0.67 -15.89
N LYS A 92 9.25 1.17 -16.37
CA LYS A 92 8.72 0.82 -17.70
C LYS A 92 9.72 1.18 -18.80
N GLY A 93 10.02 0.21 -19.65
CA GLY A 93 11.02 0.36 -20.72
C GLY A 93 12.48 0.33 -20.24
N LYS A 94 12.75 0.13 -18.95
CA LYS A 94 14.11 0.00 -18.38
C LYS A 94 14.35 -1.40 -17.82
N ILE A 95 13.30 -2.06 -17.35
CA ILE A 95 13.33 -3.46 -16.94
C ILE A 95 12.50 -4.27 -17.93
N ASP A 96 13.09 -5.37 -18.41
CA ASP A 96 12.44 -6.25 -19.35
C ASP A 96 11.25 -7.00 -18.68
N ASN A 97 10.18 -7.18 -19.45
CA ASN A 97 9.00 -7.98 -19.03
C ASN A 97 8.36 -7.52 -17.72
N ILE A 98 8.44 -6.23 -17.39
CA ILE A 98 7.85 -5.65 -16.19
C ILE A 98 6.35 -5.37 -16.40
N VAL A 99 5.56 -5.68 -15.37
CA VAL A 99 4.15 -5.33 -15.23
C VAL A 99 3.99 -4.51 -13.97
N GLY A 100 3.49 -3.29 -14.10
CA GLY A 100 3.21 -2.39 -12.97
C GLY A 100 1.76 -2.46 -12.56
N ILE A 101 1.50 -2.65 -11.26
CA ILE A 101 0.17 -2.55 -10.67
C ILE A 101 0.10 -1.34 -9.73
N ASP A 102 -0.96 -0.56 -9.87
CA ASP A 102 -1.24 0.58 -8.97
C ASP A 102 -2.72 0.96 -9.10
N PRO A 103 -3.49 1.04 -8.01
CA PRO A 103 -4.91 1.37 -8.11
C PRO A 103 -5.21 2.84 -8.39
N TYR A 104 -4.19 3.72 -8.27
CA TYR A 104 -4.38 5.17 -8.27
C TYR A 104 -3.76 5.91 -9.45
N ASN A 105 -2.79 5.29 -10.12
CA ASN A 105 -1.99 5.98 -11.13
C ASN A 105 -2.26 5.47 -12.53
N ASP A 106 -2.56 6.38 -13.47
CA ASP A 106 -2.86 6.06 -14.87
C ASP A 106 -1.68 5.46 -15.64
N ALA A 107 -0.45 5.58 -15.12
CA ALA A 107 0.74 5.00 -15.74
C ALA A 107 0.86 3.48 -15.49
N ALA A 108 0.11 2.91 -14.56
CA ALA A 108 0.11 1.49 -14.27
C ALA A 108 -0.42 0.67 -15.46
N ASP A 109 0.14 -0.54 -15.64
CA ASP A 109 -0.38 -1.46 -16.64
C ASP A 109 -1.72 -2.07 -16.21
N ILE A 110 -1.90 -2.26 -14.89
CA ILE A 110 -3.12 -2.81 -14.29
C ILE A 110 -3.52 -1.96 -13.09
N HIS A 111 -4.75 -1.44 -13.12
CA HIS A 111 -5.29 -0.61 -12.04
C HIS A 111 -5.95 -1.49 -10.97
N VAL A 112 -5.13 -2.04 -10.06
CA VAL A 112 -5.59 -2.98 -9.03
C VAL A 112 -4.78 -2.83 -7.74
N LYS A 113 -5.40 -3.05 -6.59
CA LYS A 113 -4.69 -3.21 -5.31
C LYS A 113 -3.97 -4.56 -5.30
N LEU A 114 -2.86 -4.66 -4.54
CA LEU A 114 -2.09 -5.90 -4.46
C LEU A 114 -2.95 -7.12 -4.09
N LEU A 115 -3.79 -7.01 -3.07
CA LEU A 115 -4.63 -8.12 -2.60
C LEU A 115 -5.69 -8.59 -3.61
N ASP A 116 -6.04 -7.74 -4.58
CA ASP A 116 -7.01 -8.04 -5.65
C ASP A 116 -6.32 -8.50 -6.95
N HIS A 117 -4.98 -8.54 -6.98
CA HIS A 117 -4.23 -8.96 -8.14
C HIS A 117 -4.06 -10.48 -8.20
N HIS A 118 -4.77 -11.14 -9.11
CA HIS A 118 -4.77 -12.60 -9.29
C HIS A 118 -4.40 -12.96 -10.73
N PRO A 119 -3.12 -12.90 -11.10
CA PRO A 119 -2.67 -13.21 -12.46
C PRO A 119 -2.65 -14.71 -12.72
N ASP A 120 -2.79 -15.09 -14.00
CA ASP A 120 -2.68 -16.50 -14.45
C ASP A 120 -1.25 -17.04 -14.33
N GLU A 121 -0.24 -16.17 -14.45
CA GLU A 121 1.18 -16.52 -14.42
C GLU A 121 1.90 -15.83 -13.27
N LYS A 122 2.77 -16.58 -12.60
CA LYS A 122 3.59 -16.08 -11.51
C LYS A 122 4.84 -15.32 -12.02
N TYR A 123 5.43 -14.55 -11.12
CA TYR A 123 6.56 -13.67 -11.36
C TYR A 123 7.88 -14.30 -10.91
N ASP A 124 8.97 -14.01 -11.63
CA ASP A 124 10.33 -14.42 -11.28
C ASP A 124 11.05 -13.38 -10.42
N ALA A 125 10.58 -12.12 -10.47
CA ALA A 125 11.00 -11.07 -9.58
C ALA A 125 9.83 -10.14 -9.23
N THR A 126 9.86 -9.57 -8.02
CA THR A 126 8.89 -8.56 -7.59
C THR A 126 9.60 -7.37 -6.96
N ILE A 127 9.01 -6.20 -7.14
CA ILE A 127 9.51 -4.93 -6.63
C ILE A 127 8.40 -4.30 -5.78
N ALA A 128 8.70 -3.89 -4.55
CA ALA A 128 7.78 -3.17 -3.68
C ALA A 128 8.56 -2.07 -2.92
N LEU A 129 8.68 -0.89 -3.53
CA LEU A 129 9.50 0.20 -3.01
C LEU A 129 8.65 1.22 -2.25
N GLY A 130 8.13 0.83 -1.09
CA GLY A 130 7.32 1.67 -0.22
C GLY A 130 5.82 1.51 -0.39
N SER A 131 5.36 0.57 -1.22
CA SER A 131 3.93 0.29 -1.43
C SER A 131 3.33 -0.60 -0.34
N ILE A 132 4.07 -1.58 0.19
CA ILE A 132 3.67 -2.40 1.33
C ILE A 132 4.20 -1.73 2.61
N ASN A 133 3.48 -0.73 3.09
CA ASN A 133 3.98 0.15 4.15
C ASN A 133 2.88 0.82 4.99
N PHE A 134 1.63 0.51 4.73
CA PHE A 134 0.49 1.23 5.29
C PHE A 134 -0.53 0.28 5.90
N GLY A 135 -1.04 0.63 7.09
CA GLY A 135 -2.11 -0.09 7.75
C GLY A 135 -1.67 -0.95 8.93
N SER A 136 -2.56 -1.81 9.36
CA SER A 136 -2.37 -2.70 10.51
C SER A 136 -1.34 -3.81 10.23
N THR A 137 -0.86 -4.44 11.30
CA THR A 137 0.02 -5.62 11.19
C THR A 137 -0.62 -6.73 10.36
N ASP A 138 -1.91 -6.99 10.55
CA ASP A 138 -2.63 -8.03 9.82
C ASP A 138 -2.69 -7.73 8.33
N LYS A 139 -2.93 -6.46 7.96
CA LYS A 139 -2.91 -6.01 6.57
C LYS A 139 -1.53 -6.17 5.93
N ILE A 140 -0.47 -5.74 6.61
CA ILE A 140 0.91 -5.89 6.13
C ILE A 140 1.27 -7.36 5.91
N TYR A 141 0.92 -8.25 6.86
CA TYR A 141 1.15 -9.69 6.68
C TYR A 141 0.36 -10.26 5.51
N ALA A 142 -0.92 -9.90 5.36
CA ALA A 142 -1.73 -10.33 4.23
C ALA A 142 -1.12 -9.89 2.89
N GLU A 143 -0.67 -8.64 2.79
CA GLU A 143 -0.01 -8.10 1.59
C GLU A 143 1.31 -8.83 1.28
N LEU A 144 2.15 -9.11 2.30
CA LEU A 144 3.40 -9.85 2.12
C LEU A 144 3.14 -11.30 1.69
N GLU A 145 2.24 -12.00 2.36
CA GLU A 145 1.87 -13.39 2.01
C GLU A 145 1.32 -13.45 0.58
N HIS A 146 0.46 -12.50 0.23
CA HIS A 146 -0.08 -12.45 -1.12
C HIS A 146 1.02 -12.17 -2.15
N ALA A 147 1.90 -11.19 -1.92
CA ALA A 147 3.02 -10.90 -2.80
C ALA A 147 3.93 -12.13 -3.01
N VAL A 148 4.24 -12.86 -1.93
CA VAL A 148 4.99 -14.13 -2.02
C VAL A 148 4.23 -15.18 -2.82
N SER A 149 2.91 -15.29 -2.65
CA SER A 149 2.08 -16.24 -3.40
C SER A 149 2.08 -16.02 -4.90
N LEU A 150 2.32 -14.78 -5.34
CA LEU A 150 2.44 -14.40 -6.76
C LEU A 150 3.80 -14.79 -7.37
N CYS A 151 4.75 -15.23 -6.57
CA CYS A 151 6.12 -15.54 -7.00
C CYS A 151 6.29 -17.00 -7.40
N ASN A 152 7.15 -17.24 -8.39
CA ASN A 152 7.68 -18.56 -8.69
C ASN A 152 8.65 -19.02 -7.59
N PRO A 153 8.84 -20.33 -7.37
CA PRO A 153 9.91 -20.82 -6.51
C PRO A 153 11.28 -20.27 -6.97
N GLY A 154 12.03 -19.68 -6.03
CA GLY A 154 13.32 -19.07 -6.32
C GLY A 154 13.26 -17.63 -6.87
N ALA A 155 12.08 -17.03 -6.95
CA ALA A 155 11.94 -15.62 -7.31
C ALA A 155 12.64 -14.70 -6.30
N VAL A 156 13.08 -13.54 -6.77
CA VAL A 156 13.72 -12.53 -5.93
C VAL A 156 12.75 -11.38 -5.68
N MET A 157 12.64 -10.95 -4.43
CA MET A 157 11.83 -9.78 -4.05
C MET A 157 12.72 -8.62 -3.62
N PHE A 158 12.56 -7.47 -4.28
CA PHE A 158 13.17 -6.21 -3.94
C PHE A 158 12.19 -5.39 -3.11
N PHE A 159 12.49 -5.24 -1.84
CA PHE A 159 11.60 -4.59 -0.90
C PHE A 159 12.25 -3.38 -0.24
N ARG A 160 11.51 -2.28 -0.13
CA ARG A 160 11.91 -1.12 0.65
C ARG A 160 10.75 -0.72 1.56
N ALA A 161 11.03 -0.67 2.86
CA ALA A 161 10.13 -0.15 3.86
C ALA A 161 10.56 1.24 4.32
N ASN A 162 9.63 2.05 4.78
CA ASN A 162 9.97 3.26 5.50
C ASN A 162 10.27 2.88 6.95
N PRO A 163 11.38 3.35 7.55
CA PRO A 163 11.56 3.23 8.99
C PRO A 163 10.41 3.98 9.67
N GLY A 164 9.83 3.41 10.73
CA GLY A 164 8.62 3.90 11.41
C GLY A 164 8.71 5.29 12.06
N LEU A 165 9.71 6.06 11.72
CA LEU A 165 9.81 7.46 12.11
C LEU A 165 8.67 8.25 11.46
N PRO A 166 7.93 9.05 12.23
CA PRO A 166 6.88 9.87 11.67
C PRO A 166 7.50 10.81 10.64
N HIS A 167 7.12 10.63 9.38
CA HIS A 167 7.25 11.69 8.40
C HIS A 167 6.59 12.94 8.97
N ASP A 168 7.12 14.10 8.65
CA ASP A 168 6.61 15.36 9.14
C ASP A 168 5.08 15.36 9.10
N LYS A 169 4.46 15.45 10.27
CA LYS A 169 3.00 15.33 10.43
C LYS A 169 2.21 16.35 9.60
N SER A 170 2.87 17.42 9.17
CA SER A 170 2.28 18.43 8.30
C SER A 170 2.01 17.95 6.88
N GLU A 171 2.72 16.92 6.40
CA GLU A 171 2.61 16.41 5.03
C GLU A 171 1.87 15.07 4.94
N SER A 172 1.73 14.33 6.04
CA SER A 172 1.23 12.95 6.00
C SER A 172 -0.30 12.80 5.95
N ASN A 173 -1.09 13.88 6.03
CA ASN A 173 -2.55 13.85 5.92
C ASN A 173 -3.23 12.65 6.63
N TRP A 174 -2.79 12.35 7.85
CA TRP A 174 -3.30 11.24 8.66
C TRP A 174 -2.90 9.82 8.20
N ILE A 175 -1.94 9.67 7.28
CA ILE A 175 -1.44 8.37 6.88
C ILE A 175 -0.68 7.72 8.03
N TYR A 176 -1.00 6.47 8.29
CA TYR A 176 -0.26 5.63 9.22
C TYR A 176 0.74 4.77 8.45
N PHE A 177 2.03 5.01 8.69
CA PHE A 177 3.10 4.16 8.20
C PHE A 177 3.34 3.03 9.20
N TYR A 178 3.45 1.81 8.69
CA TYR A 178 3.75 0.66 9.51
C TYR A 178 5.17 0.78 10.09
N PRO A 179 5.35 0.58 11.41
CA PRO A 179 6.65 0.75 12.07
C PRO A 179 7.51 -0.51 11.89
N TRP A 180 8.24 -0.59 10.80
CA TRP A 180 9.08 -1.75 10.46
C TRP A 180 10.27 -1.98 11.38
N ASP A 181 10.66 -0.98 12.16
CA ASP A 181 11.80 -0.98 13.08
C ASP A 181 11.42 -1.16 14.54
N SER A 182 10.17 -1.51 14.84
CA SER A 182 9.63 -1.66 16.20
C SER A 182 9.66 -3.12 16.71
#